data_05c6a853e7546e91082b55399d736f7b
#
_entry.id   05c6a853e7546e91082b55399d736f7b
#
_cell.length_a   1.000
_cell.length_b   1.000
_cell.length_c   1.000
_cell.angle_alpha   90.00
_cell.angle_beta   90.00
_cell.angle_gamma   90.00
#
_symmetry.space_group_name_H-M   'P 1'
#
loop_
_entity.id
_entity.type
_entity.pdbx_description
1 polymer ?
#
loop_
_entity_poly.entity_id
_entity_poly.type
_entity_poly.pdbx_seq_one_letter_code
_entity_poly.pdbx_strand_id
1 'polypeptide(L)'
;MHRQLARRFAIVALVCVTSCATAAPRPQVVQTDPTSTTTAAITTVVIATAGQDTTVINTASATSATVVSSLDSAAIAGCHPDVLRAVVQRNGSARQWIIVLAPTTTSTSATLEIATLGADDQWHCSLAGTAARLGRKGIRPLLDRRSGDDTTPSGIFPLGTVLTPQGPVSFFGNSPDPGALGAYRHVQNDDCYGANPNTPGYGHWRSDASGCTGADELLHSIGAAYEHAVLIGANTEPAVSGDAPGEIAYASAIFLHRFTYTAAGSPKPTSGCVSVSHSALLTALRSIDPNLDPHFAIGTVQSLTAG
;
A
#
# COMPACT_ATOMS: atom_id res chain seq x y z
N MET A 1 -8.81 -29.91 67.52
CA MET A 1 -9.19 -28.50 67.74
C MET A 1 -9.49 -27.88 66.37
N HIS A 2 -10.73 -27.83 65.99
CA HIS A 2 -11.23 -27.28 64.71
C HIS A 2 -11.52 -25.79 64.90
N ARG A 3 -11.03 -24.95 64.00
CA ARG A 3 -11.50 -23.58 63.85
C ARG A 3 -11.98 -23.42 62.37
N GLN A 4 -13.28 -23.33 62.21
CA GLN A 4 -13.96 -22.91 60.99
C GLN A 4 -13.83 -21.38 60.85
N LEU A 5 -13.37 -20.89 59.70
CA LEU A 5 -13.52 -19.49 59.30
C LEU A 5 -14.64 -19.35 58.29
N ALA A 6 -15.67 -18.61 58.70
CA ALA A 6 -16.82 -18.26 57.88
C ALA A 6 -16.39 -17.20 56.82
N ARG A 7 -16.65 -17.49 55.55
CA ARG A 7 -16.56 -16.54 54.43
C ARG A 7 -17.89 -15.78 54.28
N ARG A 8 -17.83 -14.45 54.45
CA ARG A 8 -18.96 -13.56 54.14
C ARG A 8 -18.90 -13.23 52.65
N PHE A 9 -19.96 -13.54 51.92
CA PHE A 9 -20.21 -13.09 50.56
C PHE A 9 -20.80 -11.67 50.60
N ALA A 10 -20.14 -10.70 49.97
CA ALA A 10 -20.72 -9.39 49.69
C ALA A 10 -21.34 -9.44 48.28
N ILE A 11 -22.65 -9.21 48.22
CA ILE A 11 -23.38 -9.07 46.96
C ILE A 11 -23.20 -7.60 46.53
N VAL A 12 -22.52 -7.38 45.40
CA VAL A 12 -22.46 -6.09 44.75
C VAL A 12 -23.56 -6.06 43.68
N ALA A 13 -24.55 -5.20 43.90
CA ALA A 13 -25.61 -4.93 42.92
C ALA A 13 -25.04 -4.06 41.80
N LEU A 14 -25.01 -4.58 40.57
CA LEU A 14 -24.61 -3.89 39.37
C LEU A 14 -25.81 -3.10 38.82
N VAL A 15 -25.77 -1.78 38.88
CA VAL A 15 -26.78 -0.90 38.27
C VAL A 15 -26.38 -0.73 36.80
N CYS A 16 -27.15 -1.32 35.88
CA CYS A 16 -27.04 -1.06 34.44
C CYS A 16 -27.61 0.33 34.12
N VAL A 17 -26.78 1.27 33.79
CA VAL A 17 -27.19 2.52 33.16
C VAL A 17 -27.10 2.31 31.63
N THR A 18 -28.25 2.14 30.99
CA THR A 18 -28.39 2.09 29.54
C THR A 18 -28.24 3.51 28.98
N SER A 19 -27.04 3.85 28.48
CA SER A 19 -26.85 5.04 27.65
C SER A 19 -27.17 4.68 26.19
N CYS A 20 -28.29 5.18 25.67
CA CYS A 20 -28.55 5.22 24.22
C CYS A 20 -27.61 6.23 23.57
N ALA A 21 -26.54 5.77 22.98
CA ALA A 21 -25.75 6.56 22.05
C ALA A 21 -26.34 6.40 20.64
N THR A 22 -26.92 7.47 20.11
CA THR A 22 -27.33 7.56 18.70
C THR A 22 -26.08 7.56 17.84
N ALA A 23 -25.88 6.48 17.09
CA ALA A 23 -24.83 6.36 16.09
C ALA A 23 -25.08 7.35 14.95
N ALA A 24 -24.11 8.21 14.66
CA ALA A 24 -24.09 9.03 13.46
C ALA A 24 -23.97 8.14 12.21
N PRO A 25 -24.64 8.47 11.08
CA PRO A 25 -24.56 7.67 9.86
C PRO A 25 -23.14 7.76 9.27
N ARG A 26 -22.54 6.60 9.03
CA ARG A 26 -21.30 6.47 8.26
C ARG A 26 -21.50 6.94 6.82
N PRO A 27 -20.52 7.60 6.19
CA PRO A 27 -20.59 7.89 4.77
C PRO A 27 -20.58 6.59 3.97
N GLN A 28 -21.61 6.39 3.16
CA GLN A 28 -21.64 5.30 2.18
C GLN A 28 -20.65 5.59 1.06
N VAL A 29 -19.76 4.64 0.82
CA VAL A 29 -18.94 4.61 -0.40
C VAL A 29 -19.88 4.32 -1.57
N VAL A 30 -20.12 5.34 -2.40
CA VAL A 30 -20.83 5.17 -3.67
C VAL A 30 -19.88 4.43 -4.61
N GLN A 31 -20.20 3.17 -4.91
CA GLN A 31 -19.60 2.46 -6.03
C GLN A 31 -20.11 3.14 -7.30
N THR A 32 -19.24 3.81 -8.02
CA THR A 32 -19.53 4.25 -9.39
C THR A 32 -19.14 3.13 -10.33
N ASP A 33 -20.14 2.58 -11.03
CA ASP A 33 -19.95 1.66 -12.14
C ASP A 33 -19.07 2.29 -13.23
N PRO A 34 -18.13 1.54 -13.85
CA PRO A 34 -17.26 2.05 -14.89
C PRO A 34 -17.93 1.98 -16.27
N THR A 35 -19.05 2.66 -16.46
CA THR A 35 -19.64 2.90 -17.78
C THR A 35 -20.27 4.29 -17.79
N SER A 36 -19.40 5.29 -17.82
CA SER A 36 -19.83 6.65 -18.14
C SER A 36 -18.81 7.26 -19.08
N THR A 37 -19.15 7.22 -20.35
CA THR A 37 -18.49 8.01 -21.40
C THR A 37 -18.72 9.47 -21.03
N THR A 38 -17.73 10.12 -20.42
CA THR A 38 -17.81 11.52 -20.08
C THR A 38 -17.61 12.33 -21.34
N THR A 39 -18.72 12.70 -21.98
CA THR A 39 -18.76 13.75 -22.99
C THR A 39 -18.44 15.06 -22.25
N ALA A 40 -17.30 15.67 -22.54
CA ALA A 40 -16.93 16.97 -22.00
C ALA A 40 -18.01 18.00 -22.36
N ALA A 41 -18.75 18.48 -21.37
CA ALA A 41 -19.67 19.57 -21.54
C ALA A 41 -18.88 20.88 -21.65
N ILE A 42 -18.91 21.50 -22.81
CA ILE A 42 -18.37 22.86 -23.04
C ILE A 42 -19.35 23.85 -22.39
N THR A 43 -19.02 24.39 -21.25
CA THR A 43 -19.79 25.47 -20.64
C THR A 43 -19.30 26.80 -21.24
N THR A 44 -20.09 27.38 -22.15
CA THR A 44 -19.85 28.71 -22.70
C THR A 44 -20.38 29.74 -21.71
N VAL A 45 -19.51 30.45 -21.04
CA VAL A 45 -19.91 31.63 -20.23
C VAL A 45 -19.88 32.85 -21.14
N VAL A 46 -21.06 33.39 -21.44
CA VAL A 46 -21.21 34.66 -22.18
C VAL A 46 -21.28 35.78 -21.17
N ILE A 47 -20.24 36.59 -21.09
CA ILE A 47 -20.28 37.86 -20.31
C ILE A 47 -20.64 38.98 -21.29
N ALA A 48 -21.86 39.49 -21.23
CA ALA A 48 -22.27 40.64 -22.00
C ALA A 48 -21.83 41.95 -21.28
N THR A 49 -20.81 42.61 -21.82
CA THR A 49 -20.54 44.02 -21.50
C THR A 49 -21.01 44.87 -22.67
N ALA A 50 -21.77 45.91 -22.36
CA ALA A 50 -22.29 46.82 -23.37
C ALA A 50 -21.15 47.62 -24.03
N GLY A 51 -20.92 47.37 -25.31
CA GLY A 51 -20.04 48.15 -26.20
C GLY A 51 -18.61 47.65 -26.32
N GLN A 52 -18.33 47.07 -27.46
CA GLN A 52 -17.07 46.77 -28.14
C GLN A 52 -16.57 45.32 -28.08
N ASP A 53 -16.39 44.80 -29.28
CA ASP A 53 -15.67 43.59 -29.74
C ASP A 53 -15.63 42.37 -28.83
N THR A 54 -16.33 41.33 -29.25
CA THR A 54 -16.36 40.01 -28.62
C THR A 54 -15.11 39.23 -28.96
N THR A 55 -14.10 39.22 -28.11
CA THR A 55 -12.98 38.30 -28.22
C THR A 55 -13.34 37.00 -27.51
N VAL A 56 -13.55 35.93 -28.26
CA VAL A 56 -13.78 34.57 -27.69
C VAL A 56 -12.40 34.01 -27.30
N ILE A 57 -12.11 33.93 -26.00
CA ILE A 57 -10.94 33.24 -25.49
C ILE A 57 -11.37 31.79 -25.19
N ASN A 58 -11.01 30.87 -26.06
CA ASN A 58 -11.09 29.43 -25.79
C ASN A 58 -9.93 29.02 -24.86
N THR A 59 -10.19 28.98 -23.55
CA THR A 59 -9.27 28.30 -22.60
C THR A 59 -9.63 26.81 -22.59
N ALA A 60 -9.03 26.04 -23.50
CA ALA A 60 -9.03 24.59 -23.38
C ALA A 60 -8.07 24.20 -22.24
N SER A 61 -8.58 23.58 -21.17
CA SER A 61 -7.73 22.92 -20.17
C SER A 61 -7.03 21.72 -20.80
N ALA A 62 -5.81 21.95 -21.28
CA ALA A 62 -4.95 20.97 -21.92
C ALA A 62 -3.95 20.36 -20.93
N THR A 63 -4.42 19.90 -19.74
CA THR A 63 -3.47 19.41 -18.71
C THR A 63 -3.35 17.87 -18.69
N SER A 64 -4.25 17.12 -19.30
CA SER A 64 -4.21 15.65 -19.25
C SER A 64 -3.59 14.94 -20.47
N ALA A 65 -3.47 15.61 -21.59
CA ALA A 65 -2.96 14.98 -22.81
C ALA A 65 -1.42 15.00 -22.93
N THR A 66 -0.74 15.90 -22.22
CA THR A 66 0.70 16.14 -22.39
C THR A 66 1.55 15.06 -21.67
N VAL A 67 1.07 14.50 -20.57
CA VAL A 67 1.84 13.50 -19.79
C VAL A 67 1.98 12.15 -20.51
N VAL A 68 1.03 11.80 -21.37
CA VAL A 68 1.05 10.51 -22.10
C VAL A 68 1.98 10.54 -23.32
N SER A 69 2.23 11.71 -23.92
CA SER A 69 3.10 11.82 -25.11
C SER A 69 4.59 11.76 -24.81
N SER A 70 5.01 11.89 -23.56
CA SER A 70 6.41 11.89 -23.14
C SER A 70 6.97 10.50 -22.77
N LEU A 71 6.23 9.43 -23.02
CA LEU A 71 6.70 8.04 -22.84
C LEU A 71 7.54 7.60 -24.06
N ASP A 72 8.58 8.35 -24.36
CA ASP A 72 9.51 7.94 -25.41
C ASP A 72 10.33 6.74 -24.94
N SER A 73 10.35 5.68 -25.77
CA SER A 73 10.92 4.37 -25.41
C SER A 73 12.40 4.41 -25.01
N ALA A 74 13.14 5.45 -25.41
CA ALA A 74 14.54 5.62 -25.07
C ALA A 74 14.77 6.09 -23.62
N ALA A 75 13.85 6.89 -23.07
CA ALA A 75 13.98 7.46 -21.72
C ALA A 75 13.68 6.44 -20.61
N ILE A 76 12.91 5.38 -20.90
CA ILE A 76 12.50 4.35 -19.94
C ILE A 76 13.24 3.02 -20.15
N ALA A 77 14.43 3.05 -20.73
CA ALA A 77 15.24 1.84 -20.92
C ALA A 77 15.44 1.10 -19.59
N GLY A 78 14.96 -0.16 -19.54
CA GLY A 78 15.04 -1.02 -18.34
C GLY A 78 13.73 -1.19 -17.57
N CYS A 79 12.71 -0.37 -17.82
CA CYS A 79 11.35 -0.57 -17.30
C CYS A 79 10.39 -1.00 -18.43
N HIS A 80 9.28 -1.66 -18.07
CA HIS A 80 8.32 -2.18 -19.04
C HIS A 80 7.41 -1.05 -19.60
N PRO A 81 7.58 -0.61 -20.86
CA PRO A 81 6.96 0.62 -21.37
C PRO A 81 5.44 0.55 -21.43
N ASP A 82 4.86 -0.58 -21.85
CA ASP A 82 3.42 -0.71 -22.00
C ASP A 82 2.70 -0.75 -20.67
N VAL A 83 3.30 -1.39 -19.66
CA VAL A 83 2.77 -1.40 -18.29
C VAL A 83 2.84 -0.01 -17.70
N LEU A 84 4.00 0.68 -17.81
CA LEU A 84 4.14 2.05 -17.31
C LEU A 84 3.10 2.98 -17.96
N ARG A 85 2.90 2.90 -19.27
CA ARG A 85 1.88 3.67 -19.98
C ARG A 85 0.48 3.41 -19.42
N ALA A 86 0.13 2.14 -19.22
CA ALA A 86 -1.20 1.76 -18.75
C ALA A 86 -1.46 2.23 -17.30
N VAL A 87 -0.48 2.11 -16.40
CA VAL A 87 -0.67 2.54 -15.00
C VAL A 87 -0.68 4.07 -14.88
N VAL A 88 0.10 4.79 -15.67
CA VAL A 88 0.05 6.26 -15.74
C VAL A 88 -1.31 6.75 -16.26
N GLN A 89 -1.92 6.06 -17.23
CA GLN A 89 -3.27 6.40 -17.70
C GLN A 89 -4.34 6.20 -16.63
N ARG A 90 -4.17 5.21 -15.74
CA ARG A 90 -5.15 4.92 -14.66
C ARG A 90 -5.03 5.86 -13.47
N ASN A 91 -3.83 6.34 -13.18
CA ASN A 91 -3.59 7.28 -12.08
C ASN A 91 -2.56 8.32 -12.52
N GLY A 92 -3.04 9.37 -13.19
CA GLY A 92 -2.22 10.44 -13.74
C GLY A 92 -1.62 11.38 -12.68
N SER A 93 -2.00 11.28 -11.40
CA SER A 93 -1.38 12.06 -10.32
C SER A 93 -0.06 11.46 -9.85
N ALA A 94 0.10 10.14 -9.96
CA ALA A 94 1.31 9.44 -9.54
C ALA A 94 2.50 9.84 -10.43
N ARG A 95 3.54 10.31 -9.80
CA ARG A 95 4.81 10.69 -10.46
C ARG A 95 5.91 9.65 -10.25
N GLN A 96 5.59 8.56 -9.54
CA GLN A 96 6.49 7.43 -9.35
C GLN A 96 5.71 6.12 -9.30
N TRP A 97 6.23 5.10 -9.99
CA TRP A 97 5.65 3.76 -10.04
C TRP A 97 6.66 2.70 -9.62
N ILE A 98 6.27 1.87 -8.68
CA ILE A 98 6.97 0.64 -8.29
C ILE A 98 6.20 -0.52 -8.93
N ILE A 99 6.72 -1.05 -10.02
CA ILE A 99 6.04 -2.05 -10.84
C ILE A 99 6.58 -3.44 -10.49
N VAL A 100 5.69 -4.36 -10.11
CA VAL A 100 6.02 -5.74 -9.76
C VAL A 100 5.31 -6.67 -10.74
N LEU A 101 6.07 -7.26 -11.66
CA LEU A 101 5.56 -8.07 -12.76
C LEU A 101 5.76 -9.56 -12.49
N ALA A 102 4.65 -10.26 -12.24
CA ALA A 102 4.60 -11.71 -12.20
C ALA A 102 4.39 -12.28 -13.62
N PRO A 103 5.14 -13.31 -14.04
CA PRO A 103 4.90 -13.97 -15.34
C PRO A 103 3.48 -14.53 -15.47
N THR A 104 2.95 -15.11 -14.39
CA THR A 104 1.58 -15.65 -14.31
C THR A 104 1.01 -15.38 -12.91
N THR A 105 -0.29 -15.56 -12.74
CA THR A 105 -0.95 -15.40 -11.43
C THR A 105 -0.50 -16.42 -10.38
N THR A 106 0.06 -17.56 -10.79
CA THR A 106 0.59 -18.60 -9.89
C THR A 106 2.09 -18.51 -9.64
N SER A 107 2.77 -17.56 -10.31
CA SER A 107 4.23 -17.40 -10.17
C SER A 107 4.60 -16.88 -8.79
N THR A 108 5.59 -17.50 -8.16
CA THR A 108 6.22 -17.05 -6.91
C THR A 108 7.44 -16.16 -7.14
N SER A 109 7.80 -15.96 -8.41
CA SER A 109 8.87 -15.08 -8.86
C SER A 109 8.29 -13.94 -9.68
N ALA A 110 8.93 -12.78 -9.61
CA ALA A 110 8.56 -11.57 -10.34
C ALA A 110 9.82 -10.77 -10.70
N THR A 111 9.63 -9.71 -11.47
CA THR A 111 10.59 -8.60 -11.56
C THR A 111 10.01 -7.37 -10.86
N LEU A 112 10.87 -6.56 -10.24
CA LEU A 112 10.53 -5.26 -9.68
C LEU A 112 11.29 -4.18 -10.44
N GLU A 113 10.58 -3.11 -10.77
CA GLU A 113 11.08 -1.94 -11.50
C GLU A 113 10.61 -0.67 -10.78
N ILE A 114 11.37 0.43 -10.88
CA ILE A 114 10.94 1.74 -10.39
C ILE A 114 11.09 2.74 -11.52
N ALA A 115 9.99 3.39 -11.90
CA ALA A 115 9.96 4.47 -12.86
C ALA A 115 9.55 5.78 -12.18
N THR A 116 10.27 6.87 -12.47
CA THR A 116 10.07 8.18 -11.86
C THR A 116 9.91 9.24 -12.94
N LEU A 117 8.92 10.10 -12.82
CA LEU A 117 8.75 11.28 -13.67
C LEU A 117 9.74 12.37 -13.21
N GLY A 118 10.68 12.70 -14.07
CA GLY A 118 11.70 13.72 -13.81
C GLY A 118 11.16 15.16 -13.88
N ALA A 119 12.03 16.10 -13.52
CA ALA A 119 11.73 17.53 -13.65
C ALA A 119 11.69 18.00 -15.11
N ASP A 120 12.17 17.16 -16.03
CA ASP A 120 12.13 17.35 -17.50
C ASP A 120 10.83 16.83 -18.12
N ASP A 121 9.84 16.45 -17.29
CA ASP A 121 8.59 15.82 -17.70
C ASP A 121 8.78 14.48 -18.48
N GLN A 122 9.94 13.83 -18.31
CA GLN A 122 10.22 12.52 -18.87
C GLN A 122 10.22 11.45 -17.78
N TRP A 123 9.74 10.27 -18.14
CA TRP A 123 9.83 9.10 -17.27
C TRP A 123 11.24 8.48 -17.37
N HIS A 124 11.85 8.22 -16.22
CA HIS A 124 13.15 7.57 -16.09
C HIS A 124 13.02 6.28 -15.30
N CYS A 125 13.69 5.22 -15.77
CA CYS A 125 13.79 3.96 -15.03
C CYS A 125 14.91 4.08 -13.98
N SER A 126 14.55 4.36 -12.73
CA SER A 126 15.50 4.52 -11.61
C SER A 126 15.96 3.19 -11.01
N LEU A 127 15.18 2.12 -11.22
CA LEU A 127 15.57 0.74 -10.94
C LEU A 127 15.04 -0.14 -12.06
N ALA A 128 15.95 -0.69 -12.87
CA ALA A 128 15.60 -1.65 -13.91
C ALA A 128 15.15 -2.99 -13.32
N GLY A 129 14.46 -3.81 -14.11
CA GLY A 129 13.88 -5.06 -13.70
C GLY A 129 14.84 -5.92 -12.87
N THR A 130 14.57 -6.03 -11.58
CA THR A 130 15.33 -6.83 -10.63
C THR A 130 14.51 -8.00 -10.12
N ALA A 131 15.18 -9.13 -9.78
CA ALA A 131 14.48 -10.33 -9.31
C ALA A 131 13.75 -10.08 -8.00
N ALA A 132 12.47 -10.49 -7.94
CA ALA A 132 11.62 -10.42 -6.77
C ALA A 132 10.99 -11.78 -6.44
N ARG A 133 10.53 -11.96 -5.19
CA ARG A 133 9.71 -13.08 -4.75
C ARG A 133 8.37 -12.57 -4.26
N LEU A 134 7.36 -13.38 -4.49
CA LEU A 134 5.97 -13.16 -4.14
C LEU A 134 5.46 -14.22 -3.18
N GLY A 135 4.19 -14.13 -2.83
CA GLY A 135 3.50 -15.13 -2.04
C GLY A 135 3.66 -16.54 -2.59
N ARG A 136 3.75 -17.55 -1.71
CA ARG A 136 4.00 -18.96 -2.10
C ARG A 136 2.89 -19.55 -2.97
N LYS A 137 1.76 -18.86 -3.10
CA LYS A 137 0.66 -19.22 -4.01
C LYS A 137 0.44 -18.19 -5.13
N GLY A 138 1.44 -17.35 -5.40
CA GLY A 138 1.41 -16.36 -6.47
C GLY A 138 0.71 -15.07 -6.07
N ILE A 139 -0.05 -14.48 -7.00
CA ILE A 139 -0.78 -13.22 -6.82
C ILE A 139 -2.30 -13.42 -6.94
N ARG A 140 -3.07 -12.55 -6.29
CA ARG A 140 -4.53 -12.53 -6.34
C ARG A 140 -5.05 -11.09 -6.17
N PRO A 141 -6.13 -10.67 -6.85
CA PRO A 141 -6.75 -9.36 -6.60
C PRO A 141 -7.04 -9.16 -5.11
N LEU A 142 -6.82 -7.94 -4.58
CA LEU A 142 -6.96 -7.67 -3.14
C LEU A 142 -8.35 -8.07 -2.61
N LEU A 143 -9.41 -7.79 -3.37
CA LEU A 143 -10.78 -8.09 -2.94
C LEU A 143 -11.07 -9.61 -2.86
N ASP A 144 -10.30 -10.43 -3.59
CA ASP A 144 -10.39 -11.89 -3.56
C ASP A 144 -9.42 -12.51 -2.56
N ARG A 145 -8.44 -11.72 -2.06
CA ARG A 145 -7.41 -12.18 -1.14
C ARG A 145 -7.86 -12.06 0.32
N ARG A 146 -7.55 -13.08 1.11
CA ARG A 146 -7.82 -13.09 2.55
C ARG A 146 -6.50 -13.18 3.32
N SER A 147 -6.53 -12.70 4.57
CA SER A 147 -5.41 -12.86 5.50
C SER A 147 -4.98 -14.34 5.57
N GLY A 148 -3.69 -14.60 5.48
CA GLY A 148 -3.13 -15.95 5.59
C GLY A 148 -3.31 -16.86 4.36
N ASP A 149 -3.80 -16.36 3.22
CA ASP A 149 -4.00 -17.19 2.01
C ASP A 149 -2.72 -17.42 1.20
N ASP A 150 -1.60 -16.82 1.61
CA ASP A 150 -0.27 -16.98 1.01
C ASP A 150 -0.10 -16.41 -0.41
N THR A 151 -0.99 -15.53 -0.86
CA THR A 151 -0.84 -14.81 -2.13
C THR A 151 -0.40 -13.37 -1.90
N THR A 152 0.33 -12.77 -2.83
CA THR A 152 0.58 -11.33 -2.86
C THR A 152 -0.64 -10.63 -3.47
N PRO A 153 -1.16 -9.53 -2.87
CA PRO A 153 -2.26 -8.78 -3.49
C PRO A 153 -1.82 -8.21 -4.84
N SER A 154 -2.66 -8.37 -5.87
CA SER A 154 -2.49 -7.73 -7.16
C SER A 154 -3.45 -6.56 -7.31
N GLY A 155 -2.99 -5.51 -7.98
CA GLY A 155 -3.71 -4.24 -8.16
C GLY A 155 -2.77 -3.06 -8.16
N ILE A 156 -3.35 -1.87 -8.03
CA ILE A 156 -2.63 -0.60 -7.85
C ILE A 156 -2.84 -0.16 -6.40
N PHE A 157 -1.75 0.13 -5.70
CA PHE A 157 -1.74 0.50 -4.28
C PHE A 157 -0.87 1.74 -4.08
N PRO A 158 -1.26 2.70 -3.26
CA PRO A 158 -0.36 3.79 -2.90
C PRO A 158 0.84 3.26 -2.10
N LEU A 159 1.87 4.07 -1.95
CA LEU A 159 2.83 3.88 -0.87
C LEU A 159 2.05 3.88 0.44
N GLY A 160 2.15 2.80 1.22
CA GLY A 160 1.46 2.69 2.49
C GLY A 160 2.05 3.63 3.53
N THR A 161 1.21 4.09 4.44
CA THR A 161 1.62 4.91 5.59
C THR A 161 0.90 4.42 6.82
N VAL A 162 1.61 4.27 7.92
CA VAL A 162 1.05 3.94 9.23
C VAL A 162 1.43 4.99 10.24
N LEU A 163 0.56 5.18 11.24
CA LEU A 163 0.80 6.11 12.34
C LEU A 163 1.64 5.41 13.41
N THR A 164 2.79 5.99 13.72
CA THR A 164 3.62 5.60 14.85
C THR A 164 3.61 6.69 15.91
N PRO A 165 4.08 6.42 17.15
CA PRO A 165 4.21 7.46 18.16
C PRO A 165 5.08 8.65 17.75
N GLN A 166 5.96 8.48 16.74
CA GLN A 166 6.83 9.51 16.19
C GLN A 166 6.27 10.19 14.94
N GLY A 167 5.09 9.80 14.50
CA GLY A 167 4.42 10.32 13.31
C GLY A 167 4.21 9.28 12.22
N PRO A 168 3.67 9.69 11.06
CA PRO A 168 3.43 8.79 9.95
C PRO A 168 4.75 8.31 9.33
N VAL A 169 4.83 7.01 9.01
CA VAL A 169 5.98 6.39 8.36
C VAL A 169 5.54 5.46 7.23
N SER A 170 6.39 5.40 6.20
CA SER A 170 6.24 4.44 5.08
C SER A 170 7.41 3.46 5.01
N PHE A 171 8.51 3.76 5.70
CA PHE A 171 9.73 2.99 5.73
C PHE A 171 10.08 2.62 7.16
N PHE A 172 10.53 1.39 7.36
CA PHE A 172 10.96 0.93 8.69
C PHE A 172 12.00 -0.18 8.59
N GLY A 173 12.61 -0.54 9.72
CA GLY A 173 13.51 -1.70 9.79
C GLY A 173 14.22 -1.87 11.09
N ASN A 174 14.83 -3.04 11.26
CA ASN A 174 15.64 -3.42 12.42
C ASN A 174 17.06 -2.84 12.38
N SER A 175 17.43 -2.22 11.26
CA SER A 175 18.71 -1.50 11.09
C SER A 175 18.49 0.00 11.01
N PRO A 176 19.53 0.81 11.24
CA PRO A 176 19.46 2.26 11.04
C PRO A 176 19.01 2.63 9.63
N ASP A 177 18.42 3.83 9.49
CA ASP A 177 18.01 4.37 8.21
C ASP A 177 19.14 4.29 7.16
N PRO A 178 18.93 3.61 6.04
CA PRO A 178 19.94 3.49 4.99
C PRO A 178 20.02 4.70 4.06
N GLY A 179 19.32 5.80 4.37
CA GLY A 179 19.14 6.99 3.54
C GLY A 179 17.83 6.92 2.72
N ALA A 180 16.73 6.49 3.33
CA ALA A 180 15.40 6.55 2.75
C ALA A 180 14.99 8.01 2.46
N LEU A 181 14.25 8.24 1.37
CA LEU A 181 13.80 9.59 1.01
C LEU A 181 12.60 10.08 1.81
N GLY A 182 11.96 9.20 2.59
CA GLY A 182 10.84 9.54 3.47
C GLY A 182 11.10 9.20 4.93
N ALA A 183 10.11 9.48 5.76
CA ALA A 183 10.19 9.19 7.20
C ALA A 183 10.45 7.69 7.44
N TYR A 184 11.50 7.39 8.20
CA TYR A 184 11.95 6.04 8.52
C TYR A 184 11.79 5.75 10.01
N ARG A 185 11.20 4.59 10.33
CA ARG A 185 11.08 4.08 11.69
C ARG A 185 12.16 3.02 11.95
N HIS A 186 13.12 3.31 12.80
CA HIS A 186 13.95 2.27 13.40
C HIS A 186 13.09 1.50 14.41
N VAL A 187 12.85 0.23 14.12
CA VAL A 187 11.97 -0.66 14.89
C VAL A 187 12.46 -0.78 16.33
N GLN A 188 11.55 -0.62 17.29
CA GLN A 188 11.80 -0.82 18.71
C GLN A 188 11.30 -2.20 19.15
N ASN A 189 11.71 -2.64 20.35
CA ASN A 189 11.35 -3.96 20.86
C ASN A 189 9.85 -4.18 21.07
N ASP A 190 9.09 -3.10 21.22
CA ASP A 190 7.64 -3.08 21.43
C ASP A 190 6.83 -2.76 20.17
N ASP A 191 7.51 -2.52 19.04
CA ASP A 191 6.83 -2.27 17.77
C ASP A 191 6.23 -3.56 17.17
N CYS A 192 4.97 -3.50 16.80
CA CYS A 192 4.14 -4.58 16.36
C CYS A 192 3.25 -4.13 15.20
N TYR A 193 3.05 -4.99 14.21
CA TYR A 193 2.05 -4.78 13.16
C TYR A 193 0.93 -5.80 13.29
N GLY A 194 -0.31 -5.32 13.36
CA GLY A 194 -1.50 -6.17 13.52
C GLY A 194 -1.76 -7.02 12.28
N ALA A 195 -1.66 -8.33 12.44
CA ALA A 195 -1.93 -9.31 11.38
C ALA A 195 -2.95 -10.39 11.78
N ASN A 196 -3.53 -10.29 12.99
CA ASN A 196 -4.66 -11.12 13.41
C ASN A 196 -5.96 -10.55 12.84
N PRO A 197 -6.64 -11.25 11.90
CA PRO A 197 -7.88 -10.77 11.33
C PRO A 197 -9.03 -10.73 12.35
N ASN A 198 -9.93 -9.77 12.17
CA ASN A 198 -11.12 -9.57 13.02
C ASN A 198 -10.78 -9.24 14.50
N THR A 199 -9.63 -8.67 14.74
CA THR A 199 -9.23 -8.16 16.06
C THR A 199 -8.84 -6.69 15.98
N PRO A 200 -9.09 -5.91 17.04
CA PRO A 200 -8.65 -4.52 17.09
C PRO A 200 -7.13 -4.39 16.84
N GLY A 201 -6.77 -3.48 15.94
CA GLY A 201 -5.38 -3.28 15.55
C GLY A 201 -4.93 -4.08 14.32
N TYR A 202 -5.79 -4.88 13.70
CA TYR A 202 -5.51 -5.50 12.41
C TYR A 202 -5.21 -4.41 11.36
N GLY A 203 -4.09 -4.52 10.67
CA GLY A 203 -3.66 -3.53 9.67
C GLY A 203 -3.07 -2.25 10.24
N HIS A 204 -2.84 -2.17 11.55
CA HIS A 204 -2.31 -1.00 12.22
C HIS A 204 -0.93 -1.27 12.83
N TRP A 205 -0.12 -0.22 12.89
CA TRP A 205 1.10 -0.21 13.70
C TRP A 205 0.76 0.01 15.16
N ARG A 206 1.44 -0.70 16.03
CA ARG A 206 1.33 -0.52 17.49
C ARG A 206 2.72 -0.51 18.10
N SER A 207 2.93 0.34 19.11
CA SER A 207 4.14 0.34 19.95
C SER A 207 3.77 -0.14 21.35
N ASP A 208 3.19 -1.34 21.40
CA ASP A 208 2.77 -2.06 22.60
C ASP A 208 2.86 -3.57 22.34
N ALA A 209 4.04 -4.13 22.61
CA ALA A 209 4.29 -5.56 22.40
C ALA A 209 3.35 -6.47 23.20
N SER A 210 2.77 -5.99 24.31
CA SER A 210 1.80 -6.76 25.11
C SER A 210 0.48 -6.99 24.36
N GLY A 211 0.17 -6.10 23.41
CA GLY A 211 -0.96 -6.22 22.50
C GLY A 211 -0.70 -7.09 21.27
N CYS A 212 0.56 -7.47 21.02
CA CYS A 212 0.97 -8.32 19.90
C CYS A 212 0.68 -9.78 20.22
N THR A 213 -0.27 -10.40 19.53
CA THR A 213 -0.72 -11.77 19.83
C THR A 213 -0.93 -12.59 18.56
N GLY A 214 -0.80 -13.91 18.66
CA GLY A 214 -1.13 -14.85 17.59
C GLY A 214 -0.34 -14.61 16.30
N ALA A 215 -1.01 -14.15 15.24
CA ALA A 215 -0.42 -13.90 13.95
C ALA A 215 0.17 -12.48 13.79
N ASP A 216 0.04 -11.61 14.80
CA ASP A 216 0.63 -10.27 14.75
C ASP A 216 2.15 -10.35 14.60
N GLU A 217 2.71 -9.40 13.86
CA GLU A 217 4.13 -9.37 13.58
C GLU A 217 4.86 -8.51 14.62
N LEU A 218 5.56 -9.14 15.57
CA LEU A 218 6.50 -8.48 16.44
C LEU A 218 7.76 -8.13 15.64
N LEU A 219 7.80 -6.90 15.12
CA LEU A 219 8.67 -6.50 14.00
C LEU A 219 10.16 -6.69 14.28
N HIS A 220 10.63 -6.42 15.52
CA HIS A 220 12.04 -6.59 15.87
C HIS A 220 12.48 -8.06 15.83
N SER A 221 11.56 -9.03 16.00
CA SER A 221 11.86 -10.47 16.05
C SER A 221 11.99 -11.11 14.66
N ILE A 222 11.57 -10.43 13.59
CA ILE A 222 11.57 -10.98 12.23
C ILE A 222 12.96 -10.96 11.59
N GLY A 223 13.92 -10.32 12.25
CA GLY A 223 15.34 -10.42 11.91
C GLY A 223 15.68 -9.85 10.54
N ALA A 224 16.49 -10.59 9.77
CA ALA A 224 17.06 -10.10 8.51
C ALA A 224 16.02 -9.81 7.42
N ALA A 225 14.81 -10.38 7.47
CA ALA A 225 13.76 -10.05 6.49
C ALA A 225 13.36 -8.59 6.60
N TYR A 226 13.21 -8.09 7.84
CA TYR A 226 12.85 -6.71 8.12
C TYR A 226 14.07 -5.88 8.58
N GLU A 227 15.27 -6.21 8.07
CA GLU A 227 16.42 -5.30 8.17
C GLU A 227 16.01 -3.90 7.70
N HIS A 228 15.28 -3.84 6.57
CA HIS A 228 14.56 -2.68 6.08
C HIS A 228 13.27 -3.15 5.39
N ALA A 229 12.24 -2.31 5.40
CA ALA A 229 10.98 -2.57 4.72
C ALA A 229 10.31 -1.29 4.24
N VAL A 230 9.49 -1.43 3.19
CA VAL A 230 8.60 -0.40 2.64
C VAL A 230 7.18 -0.90 2.77
N LEU A 231 6.27 -0.08 3.27
CA LEU A 231 4.87 -0.43 3.39
C LEU A 231 4.17 -0.32 2.03
N ILE A 232 3.50 -1.37 1.61
CA ILE A 232 2.61 -1.36 0.44
C ILE A 232 1.19 -1.09 0.91
N GLY A 233 0.52 -0.06 0.37
CA GLY A 233 -0.78 0.43 0.83
C GLY A 233 -1.97 -0.47 0.49
N ALA A 234 -1.79 -1.78 0.61
CA ALA A 234 -2.84 -2.77 0.44
C ALA A 234 -3.53 -3.02 1.79
N ASN A 235 -4.77 -2.57 1.95
CA ASN A 235 -5.56 -2.68 3.18
C ASN A 235 -4.81 -2.16 4.42
N THR A 236 -4.39 -0.89 4.34
CA THR A 236 -3.68 -0.17 5.40
C THR A 236 -4.48 1.04 5.87
N GLU A 237 -4.02 1.69 6.95
CA GLU A 237 -4.56 2.99 7.38
C GLU A 237 -4.70 3.99 6.21
N PRO A 238 -5.72 4.90 6.23
CA PRO A 238 -6.74 5.06 7.26
C PRO A 238 -7.97 4.14 7.10
N ALA A 239 -8.02 3.31 6.08
CA ALA A 239 -9.22 2.50 5.73
C ALA A 239 -8.88 1.00 5.72
N VAL A 240 -8.64 0.44 6.90
CA VAL A 240 -8.43 -1.00 7.09
C VAL A 240 -9.77 -1.72 7.13
N SER A 241 -9.85 -2.88 6.46
CA SER A 241 -10.98 -3.81 6.57
C SER A 241 -10.51 -5.10 7.26
N GLY A 242 -11.29 -5.57 8.24
CA GLY A 242 -10.98 -6.74 9.05
C GLY A 242 -10.42 -6.41 10.44
N ASP A 243 -10.45 -5.14 10.85
CA ASP A 243 -10.08 -4.69 12.19
C ASP A 243 -11.22 -4.83 13.22
N ALA A 244 -12.42 -5.21 12.78
CA ALA A 244 -13.56 -5.46 13.65
C ALA A 244 -14.16 -6.87 13.41
N PRO A 245 -14.79 -7.47 14.44
CA PRO A 245 -15.48 -8.75 14.31
C PRO A 245 -16.54 -8.75 13.22
N GLY A 246 -16.47 -9.75 12.34
CA GLY A 246 -17.43 -9.93 11.24
C GLY A 246 -17.11 -9.16 9.95
N GLU A 247 -16.07 -8.35 9.93
CA GLU A 247 -15.59 -7.72 8.71
C GLU A 247 -14.81 -8.69 7.82
N ILE A 248 -14.76 -8.38 6.52
CA ILE A 248 -13.91 -9.14 5.60
C ILE A 248 -12.47 -8.72 5.84
N ALA A 249 -11.66 -9.62 6.38
CA ALA A 249 -10.23 -9.39 6.57
C ALA A 249 -9.49 -9.57 5.24
N TYR A 250 -9.42 -8.51 4.43
CA TYR A 250 -8.50 -8.47 3.30
C TYR A 250 -7.07 -8.54 3.81
N ALA A 251 -6.14 -8.95 2.94
CA ALA A 251 -4.75 -9.03 3.36
C ALA A 251 -4.20 -7.69 3.82
N SER A 252 -3.51 -7.69 4.94
CA SER A 252 -2.75 -6.59 5.48
C SER A 252 -1.31 -7.03 5.78
N ALA A 253 -0.48 -6.18 6.35
CA ALA A 253 0.94 -6.44 6.59
C ALA A 253 1.70 -6.82 5.30
N ILE A 254 1.46 -6.08 4.22
CA ILE A 254 2.11 -6.31 2.94
C ILE A 254 3.27 -5.32 2.78
N PHE A 255 4.49 -5.86 2.73
CA PHE A 255 5.72 -5.07 2.70
C PHE A 255 6.59 -5.44 1.49
N LEU A 256 7.39 -4.49 1.02
CA LEU A 256 8.57 -4.76 0.23
C LEU A 256 9.75 -4.89 1.21
N HIS A 257 10.41 -6.05 1.22
CA HIS A 257 11.49 -6.35 2.17
C HIS A 257 12.60 -7.20 1.54
N ARG A 258 13.63 -7.52 2.32
CA ARG A 258 14.75 -8.36 1.89
C ARG A 258 14.33 -9.83 1.73
N PHE A 259 14.97 -10.56 0.77
CA PHE A 259 14.83 -12.01 0.64
C PHE A 259 15.11 -12.74 1.96
N THR A 260 14.29 -13.75 2.25
CA THR A 260 14.68 -14.87 3.11
C THR A 260 15.16 -16.03 2.25
N TYR A 261 16.01 -16.89 2.81
CA TYR A 261 16.66 -17.94 2.04
C TYR A 261 16.35 -19.34 2.59
N THR A 262 16.34 -20.33 1.69
CA THR A 262 16.35 -21.74 2.06
C THR A 262 17.72 -22.12 2.65
N ALA A 263 17.83 -23.29 3.25
CA ALA A 263 19.12 -23.82 3.69
C ALA A 263 20.12 -24.01 2.52
N ALA A 264 19.61 -24.18 1.28
CA ALA A 264 20.42 -24.26 0.06
C ALA A 264 20.79 -22.89 -0.54
N GLY A 265 20.46 -21.79 0.14
CA GLY A 265 20.81 -20.42 -0.31
C GLY A 265 19.88 -19.83 -1.39
N SER A 266 18.79 -20.49 -1.75
CA SER A 266 17.83 -19.94 -2.72
C SER A 266 16.80 -19.02 -2.06
N PRO A 267 16.42 -17.88 -2.68
CA PRO A 267 15.39 -17.02 -2.16
C PRO A 267 14.04 -17.74 -2.04
N LYS A 268 13.40 -17.64 -0.85
CA LYS A 268 12.08 -18.25 -0.58
C LYS A 268 10.95 -17.38 -1.12
N PRO A 269 9.81 -17.98 -1.53
CA PRO A 269 8.54 -17.26 -1.61
C PRO A 269 8.13 -16.71 -0.23
N THR A 270 7.32 -15.64 -0.24
CA THR A 270 6.80 -14.99 0.96
C THR A 270 5.44 -15.56 1.40
N SER A 271 4.87 -15.03 2.47
CA SER A 271 3.48 -15.29 2.86
C SER A 271 2.47 -14.30 2.22
N GLY A 272 2.98 -13.35 1.41
CA GLY A 272 2.16 -12.34 0.74
C GLY A 272 2.92 -11.06 0.42
N CYS A 273 4.02 -10.78 1.09
CA CYS A 273 4.89 -9.65 0.81
C CYS A 273 5.57 -9.76 -0.57
N VAL A 274 6.16 -8.66 -1.00
CA VAL A 274 7.14 -8.64 -2.09
C VAL A 274 8.54 -8.64 -1.47
N SER A 275 9.45 -9.48 -1.93
CA SER A 275 10.82 -9.42 -1.44
C SER A 275 11.83 -9.38 -2.59
N VAL A 276 12.99 -8.74 -2.32
CA VAL A 276 14.07 -8.51 -3.28
C VAL A 276 15.44 -8.76 -2.63
N SER A 277 16.52 -8.69 -3.40
CA SER A 277 17.86 -8.75 -2.82
C SER A 277 18.10 -7.56 -1.89
N HIS A 278 19.06 -7.69 -0.96
CA HIS A 278 19.45 -6.60 -0.06
C HIS A 278 19.85 -5.33 -0.84
N SER A 279 20.68 -5.46 -1.88
CA SER A 279 21.12 -4.32 -2.70
C SER A 279 19.96 -3.65 -3.44
N ALA A 280 19.02 -4.42 -4.01
CA ALA A 280 17.85 -3.88 -4.67
C ALA A 280 16.90 -3.17 -3.67
N LEU A 281 16.74 -3.70 -2.45
CA LEU A 281 15.97 -3.04 -1.40
C LEU A 281 16.57 -1.69 -0.99
N LEU A 282 17.89 -1.62 -0.79
CA LEU A 282 18.57 -0.36 -0.48
C LEU A 282 18.41 0.67 -1.61
N THR A 283 18.49 0.22 -2.88
CA THR A 283 18.22 1.09 -4.02
C THR A 283 16.79 1.58 -4.01
N ALA A 284 15.81 0.70 -3.77
CA ALA A 284 14.40 1.08 -3.69
C ALA A 284 14.14 2.13 -2.59
N LEU A 285 14.66 1.93 -1.37
CA LEU A 285 14.52 2.88 -0.25
C LEU A 285 15.08 4.28 -0.58
N ARG A 286 16.18 4.32 -1.34
CA ARG A 286 16.84 5.57 -1.77
C ARG A 286 16.22 6.17 -3.03
N SER A 287 15.30 5.48 -3.67
CA SER A 287 14.64 5.93 -4.91
C SER A 287 13.17 6.26 -4.69
N ILE A 288 12.49 5.61 -3.74
CA ILE A 288 11.07 5.86 -3.47
C ILE A 288 10.92 7.17 -2.70
N ASP A 289 10.38 8.18 -3.38
CA ASP A 289 10.15 9.51 -2.81
C ASP A 289 8.65 9.73 -2.53
N PRO A 290 8.23 9.81 -1.26
CA PRO A 290 6.83 10.07 -0.89
C PRO A 290 6.22 11.34 -1.49
N ASN A 291 7.06 12.33 -1.85
CA ASN A 291 6.60 13.58 -2.46
C ASN A 291 6.17 13.42 -3.93
N LEU A 292 6.45 12.27 -4.55
CA LEU A 292 6.10 11.96 -5.93
C LEU A 292 4.80 11.15 -6.06
N ASP A 293 4.01 11.04 -4.99
CA ASP A 293 2.79 10.21 -4.95
C ASP A 293 3.06 8.78 -5.47
N PRO A 294 4.04 8.03 -4.87
CA PRO A 294 4.47 6.75 -5.39
C PRO A 294 3.38 5.68 -5.23
N HIS A 295 3.18 4.90 -6.30
CA HIS A 295 2.23 3.79 -6.30
C HIS A 295 2.91 2.48 -6.68
N PHE A 296 2.48 1.40 -6.06
CA PHE A 296 2.80 0.03 -6.45
C PHE A 296 1.79 -0.46 -7.49
N ALA A 297 2.28 -1.03 -8.59
CA ALA A 297 1.48 -1.77 -9.55
C ALA A 297 1.93 -3.23 -9.53
N ILE A 298 1.12 -4.12 -8.98
CA ILE A 298 1.44 -5.54 -8.78
C ILE A 298 0.51 -6.38 -9.65
N GLY A 299 1.06 -7.14 -10.60
CA GLY A 299 0.23 -7.93 -11.49
C GLY A 299 1.02 -8.69 -12.55
N THR A 300 0.30 -9.27 -13.49
CA THR A 300 0.86 -9.72 -14.78
C THR A 300 0.84 -8.56 -15.78
N VAL A 301 1.64 -8.62 -16.83
CA VAL A 301 1.56 -7.63 -17.93
C VAL A 301 0.11 -7.51 -18.39
N GLN A 302 -0.55 -8.65 -18.67
CA GLN A 302 -1.94 -8.66 -19.11
C GLN A 302 -2.89 -7.96 -18.13
N SER A 303 -2.81 -8.24 -16.83
CA SER A 303 -3.72 -7.64 -15.84
C SER A 303 -3.47 -6.14 -15.63
N LEU A 304 -2.22 -5.70 -15.79
CA LEU A 304 -1.86 -4.28 -15.62
C LEU A 304 -2.10 -3.46 -16.89
N THR A 305 -2.17 -4.08 -18.08
CA THR A 305 -2.47 -3.39 -19.35
C THR A 305 -3.93 -3.52 -19.78
N ALA A 306 -4.68 -4.50 -19.28
CA ALA A 306 -6.13 -4.57 -19.50
C ALA A 306 -6.78 -3.40 -18.77
N GLY A 307 -7.26 -2.41 -19.50
CA GLY A 307 -7.95 -1.20 -19.05
C GLY A 307 -9.32 -1.46 -18.48
#